data_ef752c5fc07dfcc7fe8b61338aceeb19
#
_entry.id   ef752c5fc07dfcc7fe8b61338aceeb19
#
_cell.length_a   1.000
_cell.length_b   1.000
_cell.length_c   1.000
_cell.angle_alpha   90.00
_cell.angle_beta   90.00
_cell.angle_gamma   90.00
#
_symmetry.space_group_name_H-M   'P 1'
#
loop_
_entity.id
_entity.type
_entity.pdbx_description
1 polymer ?
#
loop_
_entity_poly.entity_id
_entity_poly.type
_entity_poly.pdbx_seq_one_letter_code
_entity_poly.pdbx_strand_id
1 'polypeptide(L)'
;MSSPYSNRDATSPIASSKTRMTEKTSASAVSQKAFSSTLPRASQISRVASVSQHTMQARSLLRKQLREARRALTQEQHEEAAKRIAVQLSALPFFDNSATIAGYLVNDGEVNLKYAIETVWQSSHNKKFALPVLHPVCKGHLLFLTYDTHSPLVKNKYNIEEPVLSSENVVPVTHCDVILMPLVGFDVNGNRLGMGGGYYDRTLSFTKRAFDHYSSLTKQAPKLVGIAHDIQEVDSLPVAPWDVPLDAIVTPSRILQFTK
;
A
#
# COMPACT_ATOMS: atom_id res chain seq x y z
N MET A 1 14.33 -40.80 -45.39
CA MET A 1 15.65 -41.46 -45.32
C MET A 1 16.13 -41.22 -43.92
N SER A 2 15.87 -42.13 -43.05
CA SER A 2 16.77 -43.12 -42.41
C SER A 2 17.40 -42.61 -41.12
N SER A 3 16.81 -43.01 -40.02
CA SER A 3 17.48 -43.25 -38.74
C SER A 3 18.47 -44.41 -38.90
N PRO A 4 19.49 -44.69 -38.05
CA PRO A 4 19.20 -45.53 -36.89
C PRO A 4 20.02 -45.28 -35.59
N TYR A 5 19.42 -45.62 -34.47
CA TYR A 5 19.83 -46.54 -33.35
C TYR A 5 21.30 -46.81 -33.07
N SER A 6 21.71 -46.70 -31.80
CA SER A 6 22.33 -47.84 -31.11
C SER A 6 22.34 -47.67 -29.58
N ASN A 7 21.69 -48.62 -28.92
CA ASN A 7 21.81 -49.06 -27.54
C ASN A 7 23.20 -49.60 -27.19
N ARG A 8 23.62 -49.53 -25.94
CA ARG A 8 24.26 -50.67 -25.22
C ARG A 8 24.21 -50.50 -23.71
N ASP A 9 23.61 -51.50 -23.10
CA ASP A 9 23.64 -51.89 -21.70
C ASP A 9 25.03 -52.30 -21.21
N ALA A 10 25.24 -52.19 -19.86
CA ALA A 10 25.98 -53.20 -19.07
C ALA A 10 25.86 -52.85 -17.56
N THR A 11 24.98 -53.47 -16.85
CA THR A 11 25.08 -54.48 -15.73
C THR A 11 26.18 -54.29 -14.67
N SER A 12 25.66 -54.35 -13.43
CA SER A 12 26.27 -54.49 -12.08
C SER A 12 27.34 -55.59 -11.94
N PRO A 13 28.05 -55.80 -10.77
CA PRO A 13 27.44 -56.12 -9.48
C PRO A 13 28.21 -55.69 -8.17
N ILE A 14 27.46 -55.61 -7.10
CA ILE A 14 27.61 -56.08 -5.71
C ILE A 14 29.03 -56.34 -5.16
N ALA A 15 29.34 -55.66 -4.01
CA ALA A 15 30.14 -56.27 -2.94
C ALA A 15 29.73 -55.71 -1.57
N SER A 16 29.25 -56.60 -0.73
CA SER A 16 28.94 -56.52 0.67
C SER A 16 30.21 -56.55 1.51
N SER A 17 30.33 -55.67 2.52
CA SER A 17 31.15 -55.99 3.71
C SER A 17 30.50 -55.38 4.97
N LYS A 18 30.02 -56.29 5.81
CA LYS A 18 29.66 -56.06 7.21
C LYS A 18 30.96 -55.82 8.00
N THR A 19 30.98 -54.74 8.79
CA THR A 19 31.82 -54.70 9.98
C THR A 19 31.03 -54.06 11.12
N ARG A 20 30.95 -54.83 12.19
CA ARG A 20 30.29 -54.64 13.44
C ARG A 20 31.30 -54.05 14.44
N MET A 21 30.88 -53.15 15.30
CA MET A 21 31.36 -52.80 16.66
C MET A 21 31.32 -51.31 16.83
N THR A 22 30.88 -50.68 17.85
CA THR A 22 30.51 -50.93 19.25
C THR A 22 29.93 -49.64 19.78
N GLU A 23 28.97 -49.76 20.66
CA GLU A 23 28.36 -48.66 21.44
C GLU A 23 29.42 -47.89 22.23
N LYS A 24 29.28 -46.55 22.22
CA LYS A 24 29.62 -45.73 23.39
C LYS A 24 28.57 -44.62 23.50
N THR A 25 27.70 -44.82 24.46
CA THR A 25 26.85 -43.80 25.08
C THR A 25 27.65 -42.62 25.58
N SER A 26 27.33 -41.43 25.09
CA SER A 26 27.57 -40.20 25.81
C SER A 26 26.32 -39.34 25.72
N ALA A 27 25.57 -39.33 26.80
CA ALA A 27 24.45 -38.43 27.01
C ALA A 27 24.96 -37.01 27.13
N SER A 28 24.75 -36.20 26.10
CA SER A 28 24.93 -34.76 26.22
C SER A 28 23.56 -34.14 26.49
N ALA A 29 23.40 -33.54 27.66
CA ALA A 29 22.22 -32.86 28.13
C ALA A 29 21.85 -31.71 27.19
N VAL A 30 20.78 -31.89 26.43
CA VAL A 30 20.10 -30.79 25.71
C VAL A 30 19.36 -29.97 26.75
N SER A 31 19.92 -28.83 27.08
CA SER A 31 19.29 -27.81 27.93
C SER A 31 17.97 -27.37 27.28
N GLN A 32 16.86 -27.85 27.79
CA GLN A 32 15.52 -27.32 27.50
C GLN A 32 15.45 -25.91 28.05
N LYS A 33 15.73 -24.88 27.21
CA LYS A 33 15.28 -23.51 27.49
C LYS A 33 13.76 -23.53 27.47
N ALA A 34 13.16 -23.54 28.63
CA ALA A 34 11.74 -23.33 28.83
C ALA A 34 11.36 -21.98 28.17
N PHE A 35 10.58 -22.05 27.10
CA PHE A 35 9.84 -20.92 26.58
C PHE A 35 8.79 -20.55 27.62
N SER A 36 9.11 -19.63 28.51
CA SER A 36 8.14 -19.01 29.41
C SER A 36 7.24 -18.10 28.59
N SER A 37 6.17 -18.65 28.03
CA SER A 37 5.05 -17.89 27.50
C SER A 37 4.25 -17.30 28.66
N THR A 38 4.71 -16.19 29.17
CA THR A 38 3.95 -15.43 30.18
C THR A 38 2.75 -14.80 29.45
N LEU A 39 1.59 -15.42 29.56
CA LEU A 39 0.32 -14.81 29.13
C LEU A 39 0.16 -13.47 29.85
N PRO A 40 -0.19 -12.39 29.16
CA PRO A 40 -0.36 -11.09 29.77
C PRO A 40 -1.47 -11.17 30.84
N ARG A 41 -1.22 -10.57 32.01
CA ARG A 41 -2.20 -10.54 33.11
C ARG A 41 -3.47 -9.84 32.67
N ALA A 42 -4.63 -10.26 33.16
CA ALA A 42 -5.94 -9.70 32.82
C ALA A 42 -6.00 -8.16 32.92
N SER A 43 -5.27 -7.56 33.88
CA SER A 43 -5.12 -6.10 33.99
C SER A 43 -4.36 -5.45 32.84
N GLN A 44 -3.41 -6.14 32.20
CA GLN A 44 -2.70 -5.63 31.02
C GLN A 44 -3.58 -5.72 29.79
N ILE A 45 -4.36 -6.81 29.65
CA ILE A 45 -5.33 -6.98 28.55
C ILE A 45 -6.41 -5.90 28.64
N SER A 46 -6.93 -5.61 29.83
CA SER A 46 -7.93 -4.56 30.02
C SER A 46 -7.40 -3.17 29.68
N ARG A 47 -6.16 -2.84 30.07
CA ARG A 47 -5.52 -1.54 29.73
C ARG A 47 -5.28 -1.38 28.23
N VAL A 48 -4.79 -2.43 27.55
CA VAL A 48 -4.57 -2.40 26.10
C VAL A 48 -5.89 -2.24 25.36
N ALA A 49 -6.95 -2.93 25.80
CA ALA A 49 -8.28 -2.81 25.21
C ALA A 49 -8.85 -1.38 25.40
N SER A 50 -8.69 -0.78 26.58
CA SER A 50 -9.18 0.59 26.84
C SER A 50 -8.43 1.64 26.02
N VAL A 51 -7.10 1.56 25.91
CA VAL A 51 -6.30 2.44 25.05
C VAL A 51 -6.73 2.32 23.58
N SER A 52 -6.98 1.09 23.10
CA SER A 52 -7.47 0.86 21.75
C SER A 52 -8.83 1.51 21.51
N GLN A 53 -9.77 1.42 22.44
CA GLN A 53 -11.09 2.07 22.34
C GLN A 53 -11.01 3.60 22.29
N HIS A 54 -10.21 4.22 23.16
CA HIS A 54 -10.00 5.68 23.13
C HIS A 54 -9.39 6.13 21.81
N THR A 55 -8.39 5.41 21.30
CA THR A 55 -7.79 5.68 20.00
C THR A 55 -8.82 5.62 18.88
N MET A 56 -9.67 4.60 18.86
CA MET A 56 -10.72 4.45 17.83
C MET A 56 -11.77 5.56 17.90
N GLN A 57 -12.18 5.98 19.12
CA GLN A 57 -13.12 7.10 19.31
C GLN A 57 -12.49 8.43 18.86
N ALA A 58 -11.25 8.72 19.25
CA ALA A 58 -10.52 9.91 18.80
C ALA A 58 -10.40 9.97 17.27
N ARG A 59 -10.03 8.86 16.64
CA ARG A 59 -9.99 8.75 15.16
C ARG A 59 -11.35 8.99 14.52
N SER A 60 -12.43 8.51 15.13
CA SER A 60 -13.80 8.72 14.64
C SER A 60 -14.22 10.18 14.71
N LEU A 61 -13.93 10.85 15.81
CA LEU A 61 -14.22 12.28 16.00
C LEU A 61 -13.44 13.15 15.01
N LEU A 62 -12.13 12.92 14.89
CA LEU A 62 -11.29 13.62 13.93
C LEU A 62 -11.78 13.44 12.48
N ARG A 63 -12.18 12.22 12.10
CA ARG A 63 -12.76 12.00 10.76
C ARG A 63 -13.98 12.86 10.53
N LYS A 64 -14.87 12.96 11.50
CA LYS A 64 -16.08 13.78 11.38
C LYS A 64 -15.71 15.24 11.17
N GLN A 65 -14.90 15.81 12.06
CA GLN A 65 -14.49 17.21 12.02
C GLN A 65 -13.78 17.59 10.71
N LEU A 66 -12.77 16.81 10.31
CA LEU A 66 -11.96 17.11 9.12
C LEU A 66 -12.76 16.92 7.81
N ARG A 67 -13.67 15.95 7.77
CA ARG A 67 -14.58 15.80 6.62
C ARG A 67 -15.57 16.95 6.52
N GLU A 68 -16.12 17.41 7.63
CA GLU A 68 -16.98 18.60 7.66
C GLU A 68 -16.22 19.84 7.18
N ALA A 69 -14.99 20.05 7.67
CA ALA A 69 -14.14 21.16 7.26
C ALA A 69 -13.84 21.16 5.75
N ARG A 70 -13.40 20.02 5.19
CA ARG A 70 -13.09 19.96 3.76
C ARG A 70 -14.30 20.08 2.84
N ARG A 71 -15.49 19.62 3.29
CA ARG A 71 -16.75 19.79 2.56
C ARG A 71 -17.28 21.24 2.59
N ALA A 72 -16.88 22.02 3.60
CA ALA A 72 -17.26 23.42 3.72
C ALA A 72 -16.44 24.34 2.80
N LEU A 73 -15.38 23.84 2.16
CA LEU A 73 -14.63 24.60 1.16
C LEU A 73 -15.54 24.96 -0.02
N THR A 74 -15.34 26.16 -0.59
CA THR A 74 -16.10 26.58 -1.77
C THR A 74 -15.63 25.87 -3.02
N GLN A 75 -16.42 25.93 -4.09
CA GLN A 75 -16.04 25.35 -5.37
C GLN A 75 -14.75 25.98 -5.91
N GLU A 76 -14.58 27.29 -5.73
CA GLU A 76 -13.35 28.00 -6.15
C GLU A 76 -12.14 27.52 -5.38
N GLN A 77 -12.27 27.26 -4.08
CA GLN A 77 -11.21 26.72 -3.24
C GLN A 77 -10.82 25.29 -3.66
N HIS A 78 -11.81 24.44 -3.96
CA HIS A 78 -11.55 23.10 -4.50
C HIS A 78 -10.84 23.14 -5.86
N GLU A 79 -11.26 24.04 -6.74
CA GLU A 79 -10.68 24.20 -8.07
C GLU A 79 -9.24 24.71 -7.99
N GLU A 80 -8.99 25.73 -7.16
CA GLU A 80 -7.64 26.26 -6.94
C GLU A 80 -6.72 25.21 -6.30
N ALA A 81 -7.23 24.45 -5.33
CA ALA A 81 -6.49 23.35 -4.72
C ALA A 81 -6.08 22.29 -5.76
N ALA A 82 -6.99 21.91 -6.67
CA ALA A 82 -6.70 20.94 -7.72
C ALA A 82 -5.57 21.42 -8.66
N LYS A 83 -5.58 22.69 -9.05
CA LYS A 83 -4.51 23.29 -9.90
C LYS A 83 -3.17 23.31 -9.17
N ARG A 84 -3.15 23.78 -7.93
CA ARG A 84 -1.91 23.85 -7.13
C ARG A 84 -1.32 22.48 -6.86
N ILE A 85 -2.15 21.48 -6.55
CA ILE A 85 -1.69 20.10 -6.38
C ILE A 85 -1.00 19.59 -7.65
N ALA A 86 -1.53 19.84 -8.83
CA ALA A 86 -0.88 19.42 -10.08
C ALA A 86 0.51 20.05 -10.25
N VAL A 87 0.65 21.33 -9.93
CA VAL A 87 1.95 22.04 -9.95
C VAL A 87 2.91 21.45 -8.92
N GLN A 88 2.46 21.23 -7.70
CA GLN A 88 3.28 20.64 -6.63
C GLN A 88 3.74 19.22 -6.98
N LEU A 89 2.86 18.40 -7.56
CA LEU A 89 3.20 17.03 -7.99
C LEU A 89 4.28 17.04 -9.07
N SER A 90 4.18 17.96 -10.05
CA SER A 90 5.19 18.11 -11.12
C SER A 90 6.56 18.56 -10.58
N ALA A 91 6.62 19.18 -9.42
CA ALA A 91 7.87 19.56 -8.76
C ALA A 91 8.55 18.37 -8.02
N LEU A 92 7.88 17.22 -7.89
CA LEU A 92 8.46 16.02 -7.26
C LEU A 92 9.24 15.20 -8.31
N PRO A 93 10.57 15.05 -8.20
CA PRO A 93 11.37 14.35 -9.21
C PRO A 93 10.92 12.91 -9.44
N PHE A 94 10.50 12.22 -8.40
CA PHE A 94 10.01 10.85 -8.51
C PHE A 94 8.65 10.76 -9.20
N PHE A 95 7.81 11.80 -9.16
CA PHE A 95 6.54 11.84 -9.89
C PHE A 95 6.79 12.05 -11.39
N ASP A 96 7.68 12.97 -11.73
CA ASP A 96 8.00 13.24 -13.13
C ASP A 96 8.69 12.05 -13.82
N ASN A 97 9.54 11.31 -13.09
CA ASN A 97 10.24 10.13 -13.61
C ASN A 97 9.40 8.84 -13.57
N SER A 98 8.17 8.88 -13.07
CA SER A 98 7.30 7.71 -12.96
C SER A 98 6.67 7.33 -14.29
N ALA A 99 6.70 6.04 -14.64
CA ALA A 99 6.00 5.49 -15.80
C ALA A 99 4.54 5.11 -15.46
N THR A 100 4.27 4.68 -14.24
CA THR A 100 2.93 4.26 -13.80
C THR A 100 2.56 4.94 -12.49
N ILE A 101 1.53 5.77 -12.55
CA ILE A 101 1.01 6.53 -11.42
C ILE A 101 -0.41 6.04 -11.12
N ALA A 102 -0.67 5.65 -9.89
CA ALA A 102 -2.02 5.38 -9.43
C ALA A 102 -2.57 6.58 -8.65
N GLY A 103 -3.87 6.81 -8.76
CA GLY A 103 -4.54 7.88 -8.02
C GLY A 103 -5.95 7.50 -7.63
N TYR A 104 -6.85 8.46 -7.59
CA TYR A 104 -8.25 8.26 -7.23
C TYR A 104 -9.15 9.28 -7.95
N LEU A 105 -10.43 8.97 -8.06
CA LEU A 105 -11.45 9.94 -8.46
C LEU A 105 -12.00 10.63 -7.22
N VAL A 106 -12.23 11.94 -7.33
CA VAL A 106 -12.67 12.79 -6.22
C VAL A 106 -13.99 12.31 -5.62
N ASN A 107 -14.04 12.21 -4.31
CA ASN A 107 -15.24 11.93 -3.55
C ASN A 107 -15.22 12.69 -2.22
N ASP A 108 -16.40 13.01 -1.66
CA ASP A 108 -16.54 13.54 -0.31
C ASP A 108 -15.70 14.80 0.00
N GLY A 109 -15.53 15.71 -0.98
CA GLY A 109 -14.74 16.94 -0.83
C GLY A 109 -13.21 16.72 -0.84
N GLU A 110 -12.72 15.61 -1.34
CA GLU A 110 -11.29 15.38 -1.57
C GLU A 110 -10.74 16.32 -2.64
N VAL A 111 -9.42 16.50 -2.70
CA VAL A 111 -8.80 17.27 -3.79
C VAL A 111 -8.98 16.53 -5.11
N ASN A 112 -9.46 17.22 -6.14
CA ASN A 112 -9.63 16.65 -7.46
C ASN A 112 -8.29 16.55 -8.19
N LEU A 113 -7.94 15.35 -8.63
CA LEU A 113 -6.68 15.09 -9.37
C LEU A 113 -6.77 15.40 -10.87
N LYS A 114 -7.88 15.97 -11.39
CA LYS A 114 -8.11 16.13 -12.83
C LYS A 114 -6.92 16.74 -13.57
N TYR A 115 -6.33 17.81 -13.06
CA TYR A 115 -5.18 18.45 -13.70
C TYR A 115 -3.90 17.61 -13.66
N ALA A 116 -3.69 16.88 -12.57
CA ALA A 116 -2.58 15.94 -12.47
C ALA A 116 -2.76 14.76 -13.44
N ILE A 117 -3.97 14.24 -13.56
CA ILE A 117 -4.32 13.17 -14.51
C ILE A 117 -4.10 13.64 -15.95
N GLU A 118 -4.60 14.82 -16.28
CA GLU A 118 -4.41 15.44 -17.62
C GLU A 118 -2.91 15.62 -17.94
N THR A 119 -2.11 16.07 -16.97
CA THR A 119 -0.65 16.20 -17.13
C THR A 119 0.00 14.85 -17.43
N VAL A 120 -0.42 13.78 -16.75
CA VAL A 120 0.07 12.42 -17.01
C VAL A 120 -0.28 11.98 -18.43
N TRP A 121 -1.51 12.18 -18.88
CA TRP A 121 -1.96 11.79 -20.23
C TRP A 121 -1.29 12.59 -21.35
N GLN A 122 -0.99 13.86 -21.11
CA GLN A 122 -0.31 14.72 -22.07
C GLN A 122 1.20 14.51 -22.13
N SER A 123 1.74 13.70 -21.21
CA SER A 123 3.18 13.46 -21.17
C SER A 123 3.67 12.69 -22.39
N SER A 124 4.76 13.17 -23.00
CA SER A 124 5.44 12.53 -24.13
C SER A 124 6.06 11.16 -23.78
N HIS A 125 6.14 10.80 -22.50
CA HIS A 125 6.83 9.61 -22.00
C HIS A 125 5.92 8.38 -21.86
N ASN A 126 4.75 8.36 -22.51
CA ASN A 126 3.79 7.25 -22.47
C ASN A 126 3.46 6.79 -21.02
N LYS A 127 3.27 7.75 -20.12
CA LYS A 127 2.91 7.49 -18.73
C LYS A 127 1.52 6.86 -18.65
N LYS A 128 1.36 5.94 -17.72
CA LYS A 128 0.07 5.31 -17.42
C LYS A 128 -0.52 5.87 -16.13
N PHE A 129 -1.82 6.13 -16.16
CA PHE A 129 -2.58 6.41 -14.95
C PHE A 129 -3.45 5.21 -14.59
N ALA A 130 -3.59 4.92 -13.31
CA ALA A 130 -4.41 3.81 -12.81
C ALA A 130 -5.33 4.28 -11.67
N LEU A 131 -6.52 3.69 -11.62
CA LEU A 131 -7.49 3.93 -10.54
C LEU A 131 -7.71 2.67 -9.71
N PRO A 132 -7.97 2.82 -8.41
CA PRO A 132 -8.32 1.71 -7.54
C PRO A 132 -9.75 1.24 -7.81
N VAL A 133 -9.93 -0.07 -7.85
CA VAL A 133 -11.22 -0.73 -7.83
C VAL A 133 -11.31 -1.66 -6.63
N LEU A 134 -12.52 -1.90 -6.15
CA LEU A 134 -12.72 -2.86 -5.07
C LEU A 134 -12.36 -4.27 -5.55
N HIS A 135 -11.47 -4.95 -4.82
CA HIS A 135 -11.07 -6.31 -5.20
C HIS A 135 -12.27 -7.27 -5.14
N PRO A 136 -12.62 -7.95 -6.23
CA PRO A 136 -13.86 -8.74 -6.31
C PRO A 136 -13.87 -9.95 -5.36
N VAL A 137 -12.70 -10.53 -5.06
CA VAL A 137 -12.55 -11.72 -4.22
C VAL A 137 -11.98 -11.39 -2.85
N CYS A 138 -10.86 -10.66 -2.80
CA CYS A 138 -10.19 -10.32 -1.54
C CYS A 138 -10.86 -9.11 -0.87
N LYS A 139 -11.85 -9.38 -0.01
CA LYS A 139 -12.60 -8.32 0.70
C LYS A 139 -11.66 -7.36 1.41
N GLY A 140 -11.90 -6.07 1.22
CA GLY A 140 -11.12 -5.00 1.88
C GLY A 140 -9.79 -4.68 1.22
N HIS A 141 -9.47 -5.26 0.07
CA HIS A 141 -8.31 -4.92 -0.75
C HIS A 141 -8.73 -4.14 -2.00
N LEU A 142 -7.76 -3.53 -2.65
CA LEU A 142 -7.88 -2.84 -3.92
C LEU A 142 -7.12 -3.59 -5.00
N LEU A 143 -7.63 -3.53 -6.22
CA LEU A 143 -6.88 -3.69 -7.46
C LEU A 143 -6.67 -2.31 -8.07
N PHE A 144 -5.69 -2.18 -8.96
CA PHE A 144 -5.54 -0.98 -9.78
C PHE A 144 -5.76 -1.35 -11.25
N LEU A 145 -6.52 -0.53 -11.97
CA LEU A 145 -6.74 -0.69 -13.40
C LEU A 145 -6.28 0.55 -14.14
N THR A 146 -5.70 0.37 -15.32
CA THR A 146 -5.39 1.48 -16.22
C THR A 146 -6.63 2.33 -16.46
N TYR A 147 -6.41 3.64 -16.49
CA TYR A 147 -7.47 4.64 -16.67
C TYR A 147 -7.05 5.68 -17.70
N ASP A 148 -7.89 5.86 -18.70
CA ASP A 148 -7.75 6.87 -19.74
C ASP A 148 -9.12 7.52 -20.05
N THR A 149 -9.14 8.40 -21.03
CA THR A 149 -10.36 9.14 -21.45
C THR A 149 -11.48 8.26 -21.98
N HIS A 150 -11.20 7.01 -22.37
CA HIS A 150 -12.16 6.08 -22.95
C HIS A 150 -12.58 4.98 -21.97
N SER A 151 -11.96 4.96 -20.79
CA SER A 151 -12.22 3.92 -19.78
C SER A 151 -13.65 4.02 -19.26
N PRO A 152 -14.47 2.96 -19.41
CA PRO A 152 -15.83 2.96 -18.89
C PRO A 152 -15.81 2.92 -17.36
N LEU A 153 -16.66 3.74 -16.74
CA LEU A 153 -16.79 3.83 -15.28
C LEU A 153 -18.13 3.26 -14.81
N VAL A 154 -18.11 2.63 -13.66
CA VAL A 154 -19.30 2.13 -12.95
C VAL A 154 -19.24 2.55 -11.48
N LYS A 155 -20.39 2.70 -10.86
CA LYS A 155 -20.46 3.00 -9.41
C LYS A 155 -20.36 1.73 -8.59
N ASN A 156 -19.43 1.74 -7.64
CA ASN A 156 -19.28 0.66 -6.68
C ASN A 156 -20.30 0.75 -5.53
N LYS A 157 -20.24 -0.17 -4.57
CA LYS A 157 -21.15 -0.21 -3.42
C LYS A 157 -21.10 1.01 -2.49
N TYR A 158 -20.11 1.89 -2.64
CA TYR A 158 -20.00 3.16 -1.93
C TYR A 158 -20.44 4.35 -2.77
N ASN A 159 -21.05 4.09 -3.93
CA ASN A 159 -21.44 5.11 -4.90
C ASN A 159 -20.27 5.94 -5.46
N ILE A 160 -19.06 5.38 -5.44
CA ILE A 160 -17.83 5.95 -6.01
C ILE A 160 -17.63 5.33 -7.38
N GLU A 161 -17.30 6.16 -8.37
CA GLU A 161 -16.96 5.69 -9.71
C GLU A 161 -15.62 4.95 -9.70
N GLU A 162 -15.59 3.81 -10.39
CA GLU A 162 -14.39 3.02 -10.60
C GLU A 162 -14.40 2.40 -12.01
N PRO A 163 -13.24 2.13 -12.64
CA PRO A 163 -13.18 1.47 -13.93
C PRO A 163 -13.88 0.11 -13.93
N VAL A 164 -14.53 -0.23 -15.03
CA VAL A 164 -15.09 -1.56 -15.23
C VAL A 164 -13.98 -2.59 -15.14
N LEU A 165 -14.18 -3.62 -14.32
CA LEU A 165 -13.19 -4.67 -14.09
C LEU A 165 -12.90 -5.44 -15.39
N SER A 166 -11.66 -5.36 -15.84
CA SER A 166 -11.12 -6.13 -16.98
C SER A 166 -9.74 -6.66 -16.61
N SER A 167 -9.49 -7.94 -16.88
CA SER A 167 -8.19 -8.57 -16.62
C SER A 167 -7.05 -7.94 -17.42
N GLU A 168 -7.32 -7.41 -18.59
CA GLU A 168 -6.35 -6.79 -19.49
C GLU A 168 -5.83 -5.45 -18.95
N ASN A 169 -6.65 -4.79 -18.13
CA ASN A 169 -6.35 -3.46 -17.59
C ASN A 169 -5.77 -3.51 -16.17
N VAL A 170 -5.58 -4.70 -15.59
CA VAL A 170 -5.03 -4.82 -14.23
C VAL A 170 -3.58 -4.38 -14.19
N VAL A 171 -3.29 -3.44 -13.30
CA VAL A 171 -1.95 -3.00 -12.95
C VAL A 171 -1.60 -3.57 -11.58
N PRO A 172 -0.66 -4.52 -11.48
CA PRO A 172 -0.19 -4.99 -10.19
C PRO A 172 0.32 -3.82 -9.34
N VAL A 173 -0.05 -3.76 -8.07
CA VAL A 173 0.33 -2.66 -7.17
C VAL A 173 1.85 -2.45 -7.09
N THR A 174 2.63 -3.52 -7.25
CA THR A 174 4.10 -3.49 -7.33
C THR A 174 4.64 -2.89 -8.63
N HIS A 175 3.79 -2.68 -9.62
CA HIS A 175 4.16 -2.02 -10.88
C HIS A 175 3.81 -0.53 -10.89
N CYS A 176 3.11 -0.02 -9.88
CA CYS A 176 2.97 1.41 -9.67
C CYS A 176 4.30 1.98 -9.17
N ASP A 177 4.73 3.11 -9.72
CA ASP A 177 5.89 3.86 -9.23
C ASP A 177 5.48 4.82 -8.12
N VAL A 178 4.29 5.44 -8.27
CA VAL A 178 3.69 6.36 -7.31
C VAL A 178 2.22 5.99 -7.11
N ILE A 179 1.76 6.07 -5.86
CA ILE A 179 0.35 5.96 -5.51
C ILE A 179 -0.08 7.24 -4.79
N LEU A 180 -0.92 8.04 -5.46
CA LEU A 180 -1.57 9.21 -4.89
C LEU A 180 -2.77 8.74 -4.06
N MET A 181 -2.78 9.04 -2.77
CA MET A 181 -3.74 8.50 -1.82
C MET A 181 -4.62 9.60 -1.24
N PRO A 182 -5.96 9.46 -1.27
CA PRO A 182 -6.84 10.35 -0.54
C PRO A 182 -6.71 10.07 0.97
N LEU A 183 -6.91 11.11 1.76
CA LEU A 183 -6.90 11.01 3.21
C LEU A 183 -7.91 11.98 3.85
N VAL A 184 -8.29 11.71 5.07
CA VAL A 184 -9.17 12.58 5.86
C VAL A 184 -8.37 13.58 6.68
N GLY A 185 -7.21 13.16 7.19
CA GLY A 185 -6.31 14.02 7.95
C GLY A 185 -4.87 13.48 7.90
N PHE A 186 -3.92 14.35 8.19
CA PHE A 186 -2.51 14.04 8.24
C PHE A 186 -1.80 14.84 9.33
N ASP A 187 -0.60 14.40 9.72
CA ASP A 187 0.30 15.15 10.59
C ASP A 187 1.68 15.31 9.95
N VAL A 188 2.50 16.15 10.58
CA VAL A 188 3.88 16.47 10.12
C VAL A 188 4.85 15.28 10.17
N ASN A 189 4.46 14.16 10.75
CA ASN A 189 5.25 12.94 10.84
C ASN A 189 4.96 11.95 9.70
N GLY A 190 4.12 12.30 8.72
CA GLY A 190 3.75 11.43 7.61
C GLY A 190 2.67 10.41 7.95
N ASN A 191 2.01 10.55 9.09
CA ASN A 191 0.87 9.73 9.44
C ASN A 191 -0.37 10.21 8.69
N ARG A 192 -1.26 9.28 8.33
CA ARG A 192 -2.52 9.61 7.68
C ARG A 192 -3.71 8.97 8.38
N LEU A 193 -4.82 9.68 8.38
CA LEU A 193 -6.12 9.19 8.79
C LEU A 193 -6.98 8.97 7.55
N GLY A 194 -7.27 7.72 7.22
CA GLY A 194 -8.21 7.38 6.14
C GLY A 194 -9.66 7.32 6.59
N MET A 195 -10.58 7.00 5.67
CA MET A 195 -12.02 6.89 5.91
C MET A 195 -12.45 5.78 6.88
N GLY A 196 -11.52 4.90 7.29
CA GLY A 196 -11.79 3.82 8.26
C GLY A 196 -12.03 2.44 7.63
N GLY A 197 -12.13 2.33 6.32
CA GLY A 197 -12.28 1.06 5.60
C GLY A 197 -11.01 0.21 5.55
N GLY A 198 -9.82 0.81 5.73
CA GLY A 198 -8.52 0.14 5.76
C GLY A 198 -8.08 -0.47 4.42
N TYR A 199 -8.70 -0.08 3.33
CA TYR A 199 -8.41 -0.63 1.98
C TYR A 199 -6.95 -0.45 1.58
N TYR A 200 -6.44 0.78 1.68
CA TYR A 200 -5.05 1.08 1.36
C TYR A 200 -4.09 0.39 2.33
N ASP A 201 -4.37 0.39 3.64
CA ASP A 201 -3.48 -0.23 4.63
C ASP A 201 -3.33 -1.73 4.42
N ARG A 202 -4.42 -2.44 4.07
CA ARG A 202 -4.35 -3.86 3.73
C ARG A 202 -3.64 -4.11 2.42
N THR A 203 -3.99 -3.35 1.37
CA THR A 203 -3.40 -3.52 0.03
C THR A 203 -1.91 -3.24 0.02
N LEU A 204 -1.47 -2.24 0.79
CA LEU A 204 -0.08 -1.78 0.85
C LEU A 204 0.71 -2.36 2.03
N SER A 205 0.16 -3.29 2.78
CA SER A 205 0.81 -3.88 3.97
C SER A 205 2.17 -4.52 3.66
N PHE A 206 2.38 -4.98 2.42
CA PHE A 206 3.65 -5.55 1.96
C PHE A 206 4.80 -4.52 1.96
N THR A 207 4.52 -3.22 1.81
CA THR A 207 5.54 -2.18 1.82
C THR A 207 6.25 -2.06 3.17
N LYS A 208 5.59 -2.43 4.26
CA LYS A 208 6.19 -2.50 5.61
C LYS A 208 7.21 -3.64 5.75
N ARG A 209 6.99 -4.75 5.05
CA ARG A 209 7.85 -5.94 5.12
C ARG A 209 9.08 -5.86 4.21
N ALA A 210 9.03 -4.99 3.20
CA ALA A 210 10.11 -4.85 2.23
C ALA A 210 11.41 -4.30 2.85
N PHE A 211 11.34 -3.70 4.06
CA PHE A 211 12.52 -3.24 4.76
C PHE A 211 13.37 -4.36 5.39
N ASP A 212 12.80 -5.56 5.63
CA ASP A 212 13.51 -6.59 6.42
C ASP A 212 14.26 -7.64 5.59
N HIS A 213 13.81 -8.07 4.39
CA HIS A 213 14.44 -9.20 3.68
C HIS A 213 14.34 -9.25 2.15
N TYR A 214 13.74 -8.28 1.44
CA TYR A 214 13.45 -8.42 -0.01
C TYR A 214 14.12 -7.39 -0.92
N SER A 215 15.12 -6.66 -0.45
CA SER A 215 15.68 -5.48 -1.16
C SER A 215 16.52 -5.80 -2.41
N SER A 216 16.78 -7.06 -2.72
CA SER A 216 17.70 -7.39 -3.84
C SER A 216 17.05 -8.00 -5.10
N LEU A 217 15.79 -8.40 -5.08
CA LEU A 217 15.17 -9.16 -6.18
C LEU A 217 13.85 -8.60 -6.74
N THR A 218 13.29 -7.53 -6.19
CA THR A 218 12.01 -6.98 -6.66
C THR A 218 12.11 -5.49 -6.96
N LYS A 219 11.29 -5.03 -7.91
CA LYS A 219 11.07 -3.61 -8.19
C LYS A 219 10.83 -2.86 -6.87
N GLN A 220 11.42 -1.69 -6.71
CA GLN A 220 11.26 -0.84 -5.53
C GLN A 220 9.77 -0.63 -5.23
N ALA A 221 9.41 -0.65 -3.94
CA ALA A 221 8.03 -0.38 -3.52
C ALA A 221 7.56 1.00 -4.02
N PRO A 222 6.26 1.15 -4.36
CA PRO A 222 5.73 2.42 -4.84
C PRO A 222 5.93 3.54 -3.81
N LYS A 223 6.17 4.76 -4.29
CA LYS A 223 6.13 5.96 -3.45
C LYS A 223 4.68 6.27 -3.08
N LEU A 224 4.40 6.37 -1.79
CA LEU A 224 3.07 6.65 -1.25
C LEU A 224 2.94 8.14 -0.95
N VAL A 225 2.09 8.83 -1.71
CA VAL A 225 1.91 10.28 -1.61
C VAL A 225 0.48 10.59 -1.17
N GLY A 226 0.33 11.17 0.00
CA GLY A 226 -0.94 11.68 0.50
C GLY A 226 -1.32 12.99 -0.19
N ILE A 227 -2.57 13.11 -0.62
CA ILE A 227 -3.10 14.34 -1.22
C ILE A 227 -4.18 14.89 -0.29
N ALA A 228 -4.03 16.15 0.09
CA ALA A 228 -4.92 16.79 1.06
C ALA A 228 -5.08 18.29 0.81
N HIS A 229 -6.17 18.86 1.32
CA HIS A 229 -6.27 20.31 1.55
C HIS A 229 -5.47 20.68 2.81
N ASP A 230 -4.93 21.89 2.88
CA ASP A 230 -4.17 22.39 4.05
C ASP A 230 -4.97 22.26 5.35
N ILE A 231 -6.28 22.46 5.30
CA ILE A 231 -7.18 22.36 6.44
C ILE A 231 -7.29 20.95 7.07
N GLN A 232 -6.74 19.93 6.39
CA GLN A 232 -6.76 18.54 6.87
C GLN A 232 -5.53 18.21 7.74
N GLU A 233 -4.65 19.17 7.97
CA GLU A 233 -3.51 19.03 8.87
C GLU A 233 -3.94 19.08 10.33
N VAL A 234 -3.34 18.22 11.14
CA VAL A 234 -3.46 18.23 12.62
C VAL A 234 -2.08 18.08 13.25
N ASP A 235 -1.94 18.56 14.49
CA ASP A 235 -0.65 18.48 15.21
C ASP A 235 -0.16 17.04 15.38
N SER A 236 -1.05 16.11 15.67
CA SER A 236 -0.73 14.69 15.83
C SER A 236 -1.94 13.81 15.60
N LEU A 237 -1.73 12.70 14.91
CA LEU A 237 -2.75 11.67 14.69
C LEU A 237 -2.59 10.50 15.67
N PRO A 238 -3.67 9.95 16.20
CA PRO A 238 -3.64 8.68 16.91
C PRO A 238 -3.37 7.54 15.92
N VAL A 239 -2.13 7.03 15.91
CA VAL A 239 -1.63 6.00 14.97
C VAL A 239 -2.04 4.60 15.44
N ALA A 240 -2.25 3.70 14.51
CA ALA A 240 -2.49 2.29 14.77
C ALA A 240 -1.38 1.42 14.12
N PRO A 241 -1.08 0.23 14.66
CA PRO A 241 0.02 -0.62 14.17
C PRO A 241 -0.10 -1.04 12.70
N TRP A 242 -1.32 -1.03 12.16
CA TRP A 242 -1.58 -1.38 10.77
C TRP A 242 -1.48 -0.21 9.80
N ASP A 243 -1.45 1.05 10.28
CA ASP A 243 -1.36 2.21 9.41
C ASP A 243 -0.04 2.19 8.62
N VAL A 244 -0.12 2.42 7.31
CA VAL A 244 1.05 2.49 6.43
C VAL A 244 1.48 3.94 6.31
N PRO A 245 2.74 4.29 6.68
CA PRO A 245 3.24 5.65 6.60
C PRO A 245 3.45 6.09 5.16
N LEU A 246 3.34 7.41 4.91
CA LEU A 246 3.55 8.03 3.61
C LEU A 246 5.03 8.34 3.35
N ASP A 247 5.42 8.47 2.07
CA ASP A 247 6.71 8.99 1.63
C ASP A 247 6.66 10.52 1.45
N ALA A 248 5.47 11.05 1.09
CA ALA A 248 5.23 12.47 1.00
C ALA A 248 3.76 12.81 1.26
N ILE A 249 3.50 14.06 1.61
CA ILE A 249 2.17 14.66 1.60
C ILE A 249 2.25 15.92 0.75
N VAL A 250 1.29 16.07 -0.16
CA VAL A 250 1.17 17.24 -1.03
C VAL A 250 -0.13 17.95 -0.70
N THR A 251 0.00 19.22 -0.35
CA THR A 251 -1.12 20.15 -0.15
C THR A 251 -1.03 21.30 -1.16
N PRO A 252 -2.07 22.12 -1.33
CA PRO A 252 -2.01 23.29 -2.19
C PRO A 252 -0.88 24.26 -1.84
N SER A 253 -0.50 24.35 -0.56
CA SER A 253 0.52 25.30 -0.10
C SER A 253 1.95 24.73 -0.07
N ARG A 254 2.12 23.40 0.11
CA ARG A 254 3.46 22.81 0.34
C ARG A 254 3.54 21.32 0.09
N ILE A 255 4.78 20.85 0.05
CA ILE A 255 5.14 19.44 0.01
C ILE A 255 5.87 19.08 1.30
N LEU A 256 5.43 18.03 1.97
CA LEU A 256 6.14 17.39 3.08
C LEU A 256 6.73 16.07 2.58
N GLN A 257 8.03 15.86 2.72
CA GLN A 257 8.71 14.60 2.35
C GLN A 257 9.27 13.94 3.61
N PHE A 258 9.13 12.61 3.69
CA PHE A 258 9.53 11.83 4.85
C PHE A 258 10.62 10.83 4.46
N THR A 259 11.68 10.79 5.25
CA THR A 259 12.74 9.77 5.15
C THR A 259 12.30 8.57 5.99
N LYS A 260 12.19 7.40 5.37
CA LYS A 260 11.89 6.14 6.07
C LYS A 260 13.15 5.42 6.47
#